data_624834e3d4d57ac53054d6fb53f28982
#
_entry.id   624834e3d4d57ac53054d6fb53f28982
#
_cell.length_a   1.000
_cell.length_b   1.000
_cell.length_c   1.000
_cell.angle_alpha   90.00
_cell.angle_beta   90.00
_cell.angle_gamma   90.00
#
_symmetry.space_group_name_H-M   'P 1'
#
loop_
_entity.id
_entity.type
_entity.pdbx_description
1 polymer ?
#
loop_
_entity_poly.entity_id
_entity_poly.type
_entity_poly.pdbx_seq_one_letter_code
_entity_poly.pdbx_strand_id
1 'polypeptide(L)'
;MSAAQAAPPRLLLIDNYDSFTYNLVQAFLVQGAEVLVHRNDQLTVAQAQSLAPSHLCISPGPGVPADAGVSMRMIEAFAGRIPVLGVCLGHQALIEVFGGAIVRAPRLMHGKTSPVLHDGRGL
;
A
#
# COMPACT_ATOMS: atom_id res chain seq x y z
N MET A 1 5.80 31.83 10.65
CA MET A 1 5.47 31.11 10.12
C MET A 1 4.81 30.03 10.58
N SER A 2 4.27 29.63 10.17
CA SER A 2 3.31 28.82 10.73
C SER A 2 3.52 27.36 10.43
N ALA A 3 2.86 26.53 11.16
CA ALA A 3 2.85 25.10 10.94
C ALA A 3 2.37 24.75 9.52
N ALA A 4 1.69 25.67 8.86
CA ALA A 4 1.29 25.49 7.48
C ALA A 4 2.47 25.29 6.52
N GLN A 5 3.68 25.60 7.00
CA GLN A 5 4.90 25.41 6.23
C GLN A 5 5.50 24.01 6.35
N ALA A 6 4.84 23.10 7.05
CA ALA A 6 5.33 21.73 7.15
C ALA A 6 5.45 21.10 5.76
N ALA A 7 6.49 20.30 5.57
CA ALA A 7 6.71 19.61 4.31
C ALA A 7 5.55 18.66 4.01
N PRO A 8 5.20 18.45 2.73
CA PRO A 8 4.17 17.49 2.37
C PRO A 8 4.60 16.07 2.74
N PRO A 9 3.63 15.18 2.98
CA PRO A 9 3.95 13.78 3.18
C PRO A 9 4.68 13.22 1.96
N ARG A 10 5.69 12.40 2.21
CA ARG A 10 6.40 11.67 1.15
C ARG A 10 5.90 10.23 1.16
N LEU A 11 5.07 9.89 0.19
CA LEU A 11 4.48 8.56 0.07
C LEU A 11 5.30 7.73 -0.90
N LEU A 12 5.82 6.60 -0.42
CA LEU A 12 6.40 5.58 -1.28
C LEU A 12 5.30 4.60 -1.68
N LEU A 13 5.08 4.44 -2.98
CA LEU A 13 4.10 3.52 -3.51
C LEU A 13 4.81 2.40 -4.26
N ILE A 14 4.63 1.17 -3.78
CA ILE A 14 5.16 -0.01 -4.45
C ILE A 14 4.14 -0.48 -5.47
N ASP A 15 4.53 -0.44 -6.74
CA ASP A 15 3.69 -0.84 -7.86
C ASP A 15 3.85 -2.34 -8.11
N ASN A 16 2.79 -3.10 -7.92
CA ASN A 16 2.74 -4.53 -8.19
C ASN A 16 2.33 -4.84 -9.63
N TYR A 17 2.71 -3.96 -10.58
CA TYR A 17 2.40 -4.13 -12.02
C TYR A 17 0.90 -4.15 -12.28
N ASP A 18 0.21 -3.15 -11.71
CA ASP A 18 -1.23 -3.02 -11.86
C ASP A 18 -1.61 -1.71 -12.55
N SER A 19 -2.59 -1.78 -13.44
CA SER A 19 -3.07 -0.59 -14.16
C SER A 19 -3.75 0.42 -13.24
N PHE A 20 -4.25 -0.01 -12.09
CA PHE A 20 -4.91 0.87 -11.14
C PHE A 20 -3.92 1.74 -10.34
N THR A 21 -2.62 1.45 -10.42
CA THR A 21 -1.60 2.19 -9.67
C THR A 21 -1.67 3.69 -9.93
N TYR A 22 -1.86 4.11 -11.17
CA TYR A 22 -1.92 5.53 -11.50
C TYR A 22 -3.16 6.22 -10.90
N ASN A 23 -4.26 5.50 -10.72
CA ASN A 23 -5.44 6.06 -10.04
C ASN A 23 -5.11 6.35 -8.57
N LEU A 24 -4.36 5.48 -7.92
CA LEU A 24 -3.88 5.71 -6.55
C LEU A 24 -2.93 6.90 -6.51
N VAL A 25 -1.99 7.00 -7.44
CA VAL A 25 -1.06 8.13 -7.52
C VAL A 25 -1.84 9.44 -7.61
N GLN A 26 -2.82 9.51 -8.49
CA GLN A 26 -3.66 10.70 -8.65
C GLN A 26 -4.38 11.06 -7.34
N ALA A 27 -4.96 10.07 -6.67
CA ALA A 27 -5.67 10.30 -5.42
C ALA A 27 -4.74 10.88 -4.34
N PHE A 28 -3.53 10.35 -4.22
CA PHE A 28 -2.57 10.85 -3.24
C PHE A 28 -2.04 12.25 -3.60
N LEU A 29 -1.81 12.53 -4.88
CA LEU A 29 -1.39 13.85 -5.32
C LEU A 29 -2.45 14.90 -5.00
N VAL A 30 -3.73 14.57 -5.20
CA VAL A 30 -4.84 15.47 -4.87
C VAL A 30 -4.86 15.77 -3.37
N GLN A 31 -4.46 14.83 -2.54
CA GLN A 31 -4.36 15.02 -1.09
C GLN A 31 -3.11 15.82 -0.67
N GLY A 32 -2.27 16.21 -1.61
CA GLY A 32 -1.10 17.02 -1.32
C GLY A 32 0.18 16.23 -1.00
N ALA A 33 0.19 14.93 -1.26
CA ALA A 33 1.39 14.13 -1.03
C ALA A 33 2.40 14.26 -2.17
N GLU A 34 3.69 14.14 -1.83
CA GLU A 34 4.74 13.80 -2.79
C GLU A 34 4.69 12.29 -2.96
N VAL A 35 4.57 11.79 -4.20
CA VAL A 35 4.41 10.35 -4.45
C VAL A 35 5.63 9.84 -5.22
N LEU A 36 6.30 8.83 -4.64
CA LEU A 36 7.42 8.12 -5.25
C LEU A 36 6.93 6.73 -5.65
N VAL A 37 6.91 6.44 -6.94
CA VAL A 37 6.41 5.16 -7.46
C VAL A 37 7.58 4.29 -7.88
N HIS A 38 7.66 3.09 -7.32
CA HIS A 38 8.67 2.10 -7.70
C HIS A 38 8.02 0.72 -7.85
N ARG A 39 8.37 0.00 -8.90
CA ARG A 39 7.89 -1.37 -9.10
C ARG A 39 8.50 -2.32 -8.09
N ASN A 40 7.77 -3.38 -7.77
CA ASN A 40 8.11 -4.31 -6.70
C ASN A 40 9.41 -5.10 -6.92
N ASP A 41 9.96 -5.09 -8.12
CA ASP A 41 11.20 -5.75 -8.48
C ASP A 41 12.33 -4.76 -8.82
N GLN A 42 12.11 -3.46 -8.61
CA GLN A 42 13.06 -2.42 -9.01
C GLN A 42 13.51 -1.55 -7.83
N LEU A 43 13.19 -1.96 -6.61
CA LEU A 43 13.60 -1.24 -5.42
C LEU A 43 13.88 -2.22 -4.30
N THR A 44 15.03 -2.08 -3.66
CA THR A 44 15.35 -2.85 -2.46
C THR A 44 14.82 -2.15 -1.21
N VAL A 45 14.72 -2.91 -0.11
CA VAL A 45 14.34 -2.32 1.19
C VAL A 45 15.33 -1.23 1.60
N ALA A 46 16.63 -1.46 1.41
CA ALA A 46 17.65 -0.48 1.77
C ALA A 46 17.48 0.82 0.97
N GLN A 47 17.21 0.71 -0.34
CA GLN A 47 16.94 1.88 -1.17
C GLN A 47 15.69 2.63 -0.71
N ALA A 48 14.64 1.89 -0.36
CA ALA A 48 13.40 2.46 0.16
C ALA A 48 13.63 3.23 1.45
N GLN A 49 14.42 2.66 2.37
CA GLN A 49 14.76 3.32 3.62
C GLN A 49 15.55 4.61 3.37
N SER A 50 16.44 4.62 2.38
CA SER A 50 17.20 5.81 2.00
C SER A 50 16.31 6.94 1.48
N LEU A 51 15.16 6.62 0.90
CA LEU A 51 14.20 7.63 0.44
C LEU A 51 13.50 8.33 1.60
N ALA A 52 13.57 7.78 2.81
CA ALA A 52 12.95 8.33 4.02
C ALA A 52 11.47 8.67 3.83
N PRO A 53 10.63 7.72 3.39
CA PRO A 53 9.22 8.00 3.20
C PRO A 53 8.53 8.23 4.55
N SER A 54 7.50 9.06 4.54
CA SER A 54 6.63 9.25 5.70
C SER A 54 5.44 8.29 5.70
N HIS A 55 5.12 7.71 4.54
CA HIS A 55 3.99 6.79 4.35
C HIS A 55 4.37 5.74 3.30
N LEU A 56 3.83 4.54 3.44
CA LEU A 56 4.02 3.44 2.48
C LEU A 56 2.66 2.97 1.98
N CYS A 57 2.54 2.81 0.67
CA CYS A 57 1.36 2.19 0.06
C CYS A 57 1.79 1.01 -0.80
N ILE A 58 1.12 -0.12 -0.63
CA ILE A 58 1.33 -1.32 -1.44
C ILE A 58 0.12 -1.45 -2.37
N SER A 59 0.36 -1.42 -3.67
CA SER A 59 -0.69 -1.34 -4.69
C SER A 59 -1.40 -2.67 -4.93
N PRO A 60 -2.56 -2.64 -5.62
CA PRO A 60 -3.10 -3.85 -6.23
C PRO A 60 -2.09 -4.51 -7.16
N GLY A 61 -2.32 -5.75 -7.49
CA GLY A 61 -1.50 -6.48 -8.44
C GLY A 61 -2.05 -7.88 -8.69
N PRO A 62 -1.48 -8.58 -9.67
CA PRO A 62 -1.91 -9.94 -9.99
C PRO A 62 -1.36 -10.95 -8.99
N GLY A 63 -2.01 -12.12 -8.94
CA GLY A 63 -1.52 -13.26 -8.17
C GLY A 63 -1.78 -13.14 -6.68
N VAL A 64 -0.88 -13.72 -5.92
CA VAL A 64 -0.93 -13.78 -4.45
C VAL A 64 0.24 -12.98 -3.87
N PRO A 65 0.26 -12.70 -2.55
CA PRO A 65 1.33 -11.88 -1.96
C PRO A 65 2.75 -12.39 -2.25
N ALA A 66 2.95 -13.69 -2.34
CA ALA A 66 4.25 -14.27 -2.67
C ALA A 66 4.75 -13.84 -4.06
N ASP A 67 3.84 -13.47 -4.97
CA ASP A 67 4.16 -13.02 -6.32
C ASP A 67 4.45 -11.51 -6.39
N ALA A 68 4.34 -10.80 -5.28
CA ALA A 68 4.43 -9.36 -5.23
C ALA A 68 5.86 -8.83 -4.97
N GLY A 69 6.88 -9.60 -5.35
CA GLY A 69 8.26 -9.18 -5.25
C GLY A 69 8.65 -8.77 -3.83
N VAL A 70 9.14 -7.55 -3.69
CA VAL A 70 9.63 -7.04 -2.41
C VAL A 70 8.53 -6.55 -1.47
N SER A 71 7.26 -6.58 -1.89
CA SER A 71 6.17 -5.93 -1.16
C SER A 71 6.05 -6.39 0.29
N MET A 72 6.10 -7.71 0.56
CA MET A 72 6.01 -8.21 1.94
C MET A 72 7.18 -7.75 2.79
N ARG A 73 8.39 -7.74 2.23
CA ARG A 73 9.58 -7.25 2.95
C ARG A 73 9.52 -5.76 3.22
N MET A 74 8.92 -4.99 2.33
CA MET A 74 8.68 -3.56 2.57
C MET A 74 7.75 -3.35 3.75
N ILE A 75 6.66 -4.11 3.82
CA ILE A 75 5.74 -4.04 4.94
C ILE A 75 6.47 -4.37 6.25
N GLU A 76 7.23 -5.46 6.28
CA GLU A 76 8.01 -5.86 7.46
C GLU A 76 8.97 -4.76 7.92
N ALA A 77 9.64 -4.11 6.97
CA ALA A 77 10.64 -3.09 7.27
C ALA A 77 10.03 -1.80 7.83
N PHE A 78 8.86 -1.42 7.36
CA PHE A 78 8.25 -0.13 7.70
C PHE A 78 7.12 -0.21 8.71
N ALA A 79 6.53 -1.38 8.93
CA ALA A 79 5.45 -1.54 9.89
C ALA A 79 5.89 -1.11 11.29
N GLY A 80 5.05 -0.33 11.96
CA GLY A 80 5.36 0.20 13.28
C GLY A 80 6.27 1.44 13.26
N ARG A 81 6.78 1.84 12.10
CA ARG A 81 7.63 3.03 11.95
C ARG A 81 6.90 4.16 11.23
N ILE A 82 6.16 3.83 10.18
CA ILE A 82 5.35 4.78 9.41
C ILE A 82 4.01 4.12 9.08
N PRO A 83 2.97 4.91 8.78
CA PRO A 83 1.70 4.34 8.31
C PRO A 83 1.88 3.54 7.02
N VAL A 84 1.23 2.38 6.97
CA VAL A 84 1.25 1.48 5.82
C VAL A 84 -0.18 1.23 5.35
N LEU A 85 -0.45 1.49 4.09
CA LEU A 85 -1.73 1.21 3.44
C LEU A 85 -1.55 0.11 2.41
N GLY A 86 -2.36 -0.94 2.51
CA GLY A 86 -2.41 -1.99 1.49
C GLY A 86 -3.74 -1.95 0.75
N VAL A 87 -3.70 -2.04 -0.58
CA VAL A 87 -4.88 -2.04 -1.43
C VAL A 87 -4.92 -3.34 -2.22
N CYS A 88 -6.02 -4.09 -2.14
CA CYS A 88 -6.18 -5.40 -2.79
C CYS A 88 -5.04 -6.36 -2.47
N LEU A 89 -4.17 -6.67 -3.42
CA LEU A 89 -2.99 -7.51 -3.20
C LEU A 89 -2.13 -6.97 -2.04
N GLY A 90 -1.98 -5.65 -1.94
CA GLY A 90 -1.27 -5.01 -0.84
C GLY A 90 -1.93 -5.27 0.51
N HIS A 91 -3.25 -5.25 0.58
CA HIS A 91 -3.99 -5.60 1.79
C HIS A 91 -3.78 -7.08 2.16
N GLN A 92 -3.81 -7.97 1.18
CA GLN A 92 -3.53 -9.39 1.40
C GLN A 92 -2.11 -9.60 1.91
N ALA A 93 -1.13 -8.91 1.32
CA ALA A 93 0.26 -8.98 1.76
C ALA A 93 0.41 -8.55 3.21
N LEU A 94 -0.27 -7.48 3.59
CA LEU A 94 -0.25 -6.97 4.96
C LEU A 94 -0.83 -7.99 5.94
N ILE A 95 -1.93 -8.63 5.59
CA ILE A 95 -2.54 -9.68 6.40
C ILE A 95 -1.56 -10.85 6.61
N GLU A 96 -0.90 -11.31 5.54
CA GLU A 96 0.05 -12.42 5.66
C GLU A 96 1.28 -12.08 6.48
N VAL A 97 1.81 -10.86 6.35
CA VAL A 97 2.95 -10.41 7.15
C VAL A 97 2.63 -10.48 8.65
N PHE A 98 1.39 -10.19 9.02
CA PHE A 98 0.96 -10.24 10.42
C PHE A 98 0.37 -11.59 10.84
N GLY A 99 0.60 -12.63 10.07
CA GLY A 99 0.26 -14.00 10.45
C GLY A 99 -1.13 -14.48 10.05
N GLY A 100 -1.85 -13.69 9.26
CA GLY A 100 -3.14 -14.10 8.73
C GLY A 100 -3.01 -15.02 7.52
N ALA A 101 -4.12 -15.57 7.09
CA ALA A 101 -4.18 -16.45 5.93
C ALA A 101 -5.14 -15.87 4.89
N ILE A 102 -4.78 -16.03 3.63
CA ILE A 102 -5.63 -15.61 2.51
C ILE A 102 -6.39 -16.83 2.01
N VAL A 103 -7.70 -16.76 2.04
CA VAL A 103 -8.58 -17.84 1.62
C VAL A 103 -9.64 -17.29 0.68
N ARG A 104 -10.22 -18.16 -0.13
CA ARG A 104 -11.34 -17.77 -0.98
C ARG A 104 -12.58 -17.52 -0.13
N ALA A 105 -13.32 -16.44 -0.45
CA ALA A 105 -14.59 -16.20 0.20
C ALA A 105 -15.60 -17.32 -0.11
N PRO A 106 -16.53 -17.61 0.81
CA PRO A 106 -17.56 -18.62 0.56
C PRO A 106 -18.44 -18.29 -0.64
N ARG A 107 -18.58 -16.98 -0.97
CA ARG A 107 -19.38 -16.50 -2.10
C ARG A 107 -18.51 -15.65 -3.01
N LEU A 108 -18.54 -15.95 -4.31
CA LEU A 108 -17.86 -15.14 -5.30
C LEU A 108 -18.60 -13.80 -5.48
N MET A 109 -17.87 -12.71 -5.31
CA MET A 109 -18.40 -11.34 -5.39
C MET A 109 -17.60 -10.46 -6.35
N HIS A 110 -17.30 -11.01 -7.52
CA HIS A 110 -16.58 -10.26 -8.55
C HIS A 110 -17.54 -9.38 -9.35
N GLY A 111 -17.19 -8.10 -9.50
CA GLY A 111 -17.99 -7.15 -10.25
C GLY A 111 -19.30 -6.77 -9.59
N LYS A 112 -19.46 -7.02 -8.30
CA LYS A 112 -20.67 -6.75 -7.53
C LYS A 112 -20.31 -5.93 -6.30
N THR A 113 -21.32 -5.27 -5.72
CA THR A 113 -21.17 -4.55 -4.47
C THR A 113 -21.79 -5.35 -3.33
N SER A 114 -21.31 -5.09 -2.13
CA SER A 114 -21.76 -5.73 -0.91
C SER A 114 -21.67 -4.74 0.24
N PRO A 115 -22.64 -4.75 1.18
CA PRO A 115 -22.53 -3.92 2.37
C PRO A 115 -21.29 -4.30 3.19
N VAL A 116 -20.62 -3.29 3.71
CA VAL A 116 -19.48 -3.47 4.62
C VAL A 116 -19.86 -2.91 5.97
N LEU A 117 -19.82 -3.74 7.00
CA LEU A 117 -20.06 -3.32 8.37
C LEU A 117 -18.72 -2.93 9.00
N HIS A 118 -18.68 -1.77 9.61
CA HIS A 118 -17.48 -1.25 10.26
C HIS A 118 -17.84 -0.39 11.47
N ASP A 119 -16.85 -0.09 12.29
CA ASP A 119 -17.05 0.66 13.54
C ASP A 119 -16.80 2.17 13.37
N GLY A 120 -16.54 2.63 12.17
CA GLY A 120 -16.26 4.04 11.88
C GLY A 120 -14.87 4.51 12.28
N ARG A 121 -13.97 3.59 12.62
CA ARG A 121 -12.58 3.89 13.03
C ARG A 121 -11.61 3.52 11.93
N GLY A 122 -10.46 4.20 11.92
CA GLY A 122 -9.43 3.97 10.93
C GLY A 122 -9.85 4.45 9.55
N LEU A 123 -9.74 3.56 8.58
CA LEU A 123 -10.11 3.87 7.18
C LEU A 123 -11.58 3.72 6.93
#